data_76eabc83b238f7db760d1070958a457c
#
_entry.id   76eabc83b238f7db760d1070958a457c
#
_cell.length_a   1.000
_cell.length_b   1.000
_cell.length_c   1.000
_cell.angle_alpha   90.00
_cell.angle_beta   90.00
_cell.angle_gamma   90.00
#
_symmetry.space_group_name_H-M   'P 1'
#
loop_
_entity.id
_entity.type
_entity.pdbx_description
1 polymer ?
#
loop_
_entity_poly.entity_id
_entity_poly.type
_entity_poly.pdbx_seq_one_letter_code
_entity_poly.pdbx_strand_id
1 'polypeptide(L)'
;MIRGAIFDIDGTLLDSMPIWESAGERYLATLGIKAKPDLKERLDALSLPEGALYMQKEYFLSVSTDVILEGVNQVVQDFYYKEAAMKPGAYTLVKRLKENGVKLIIATETDAKMAKAALVRNGIWDDFTGMITCEEAGAGKTSPKVFELARQKLGTKKEETWIFEDSLYAVKTATEAGFPVCSIYDTYSVGNAKKIQRLSNIYVRDFSEIGECSFSNMKTVLTIAGSDSSGGAGIQADIKTLTVHKVYATTGITALTAQNTVGIAGIMPVPAEFFEKQMESIFTDIKPDAVKIGMIASKEQAEIIAEYLEKYSIKNVVADPVMISTSGTVLVEETTRKILYEKLYPKVSLLTPNIPETEFLSGIKITDKKTREEAAK
;
A
#
# COMPACT_ATOMS: atom_id res chain seq x y z
N MET A 1 -1.22 10.75 1.81
CA MET A 1 -1.38 11.17 0.38
C MET A 1 0.02 11.31 -0.22
N ILE A 2 0.27 10.71 -1.37
CA ILE A 2 1.57 10.83 -2.06
C ILE A 2 1.84 12.27 -2.48
N ARG A 3 3.03 12.77 -2.20
CA ARG A 3 3.55 14.09 -2.60
C ARG A 3 4.85 14.01 -3.36
N GLY A 4 5.60 12.92 -3.15
CA GLY A 4 6.83 12.61 -3.86
C GLY A 4 6.84 11.17 -4.33
N ALA A 5 7.46 10.93 -5.48
CA ALA A 5 7.67 9.59 -6.00
C ALA A 5 9.11 9.47 -6.53
N ILE A 6 9.80 8.46 -6.06
CA ILE A 6 11.15 8.09 -6.46
C ILE A 6 11.04 6.81 -7.26
N PHE A 7 11.41 6.86 -8.52
CA PHE A 7 11.34 5.71 -9.42
C PHE A 7 12.71 5.14 -9.71
N ASP A 8 12.83 3.83 -9.57
CA ASP A 8 13.85 3.09 -10.28
C ASP A 8 13.53 3.00 -11.78
N ILE A 9 14.51 2.61 -12.58
CA ILE A 9 14.39 2.50 -14.05
C ILE A 9 14.27 1.05 -14.48
N ASP A 10 15.29 0.25 -14.19
CA ASP A 10 15.48 -1.08 -14.78
C ASP A 10 14.63 -2.13 -14.10
N GLY A 11 13.76 -2.79 -14.87
CA GLY A 11 12.76 -3.69 -14.27
C GLY A 11 11.58 -2.97 -13.61
N THR A 12 11.67 -1.65 -13.44
CA THR A 12 10.63 -0.80 -12.83
C THR A 12 9.92 0.05 -13.89
N LEU A 13 10.52 1.14 -14.37
CA LEU A 13 9.91 1.96 -15.44
C LEU A 13 10.11 1.36 -16.82
N LEU A 14 11.28 0.78 -17.06
CA LEU A 14 11.64 0.20 -18.34
C LEU A 14 11.69 -1.34 -18.25
N ASP A 15 11.25 -1.98 -19.32
CA ASP A 15 11.46 -3.42 -19.56
C ASP A 15 12.85 -3.61 -20.15
N SER A 16 13.86 -3.33 -19.34
CA SER A 16 15.26 -3.29 -19.75
C SER A 16 16.06 -4.54 -19.33
N MET A 17 15.54 -5.30 -18.38
CA MET A 17 16.29 -6.47 -17.88
C MET A 17 16.67 -7.49 -18.94
N PRO A 18 15.87 -7.76 -20.00
CA PRO A 18 16.23 -8.72 -21.04
C PRO A 18 17.53 -8.39 -21.81
N ILE A 19 18.01 -7.13 -21.80
CA ILE A 19 19.28 -6.78 -22.46
C ILE A 19 20.47 -7.50 -21.84
N TRP A 20 20.46 -7.61 -20.49
CA TRP A 20 21.56 -8.22 -19.76
C TRP A 20 21.71 -9.72 -20.05
N GLU A 21 20.62 -10.40 -20.41
CA GLU A 21 20.66 -11.79 -20.87
C GLU A 21 21.16 -11.94 -22.31
N SER A 22 20.90 -10.95 -23.15
CA SER A 22 21.15 -11.04 -24.60
C SER A 22 22.34 -10.22 -25.09
N ALA A 23 22.98 -9.43 -24.23
CA ALA A 23 24.05 -8.52 -24.63
C ALA A 23 25.22 -9.25 -25.33
N GLY A 24 25.65 -10.39 -24.81
CA GLY A 24 26.71 -11.20 -25.43
C GLY A 24 26.29 -11.75 -26.81
N GLU A 25 25.09 -12.28 -26.94
CA GLU A 25 24.54 -12.75 -28.20
C GLU A 25 24.42 -11.61 -29.24
N ARG A 26 23.89 -10.46 -28.82
CA ARG A 26 23.75 -9.27 -29.68
C ARG A 26 25.12 -8.74 -30.13
N TYR A 27 26.12 -8.77 -29.24
CA TYR A 27 27.47 -8.39 -29.61
C TYR A 27 28.05 -9.33 -30.68
N LEU A 28 27.94 -10.65 -30.51
CA LEU A 28 28.37 -11.62 -31.52
C LEU A 28 27.65 -11.43 -32.86
N ALA A 29 26.35 -11.10 -32.82
CA ALA A 29 25.59 -10.81 -34.01
C ALA A 29 26.11 -9.58 -34.76
N THR A 30 26.63 -8.54 -34.06
CA THR A 30 27.27 -7.38 -34.72
C THR A 30 28.54 -7.79 -35.50
N LEU A 31 29.17 -8.89 -35.10
CA LEU A 31 30.34 -9.47 -35.76
C LEU A 31 29.96 -10.49 -36.84
N GLY A 32 28.66 -10.72 -37.09
CA GLY A 32 28.17 -11.76 -38.00
C GLY A 32 28.30 -13.17 -37.46
N ILE A 33 28.52 -13.34 -36.16
CA ILE A 33 28.72 -14.64 -35.50
C ILE A 33 27.42 -15.05 -34.82
N LYS A 34 26.97 -16.30 -35.09
CA LYS A 34 25.82 -16.87 -34.42
C LYS A 34 26.23 -17.41 -33.05
N ALA A 35 25.59 -16.96 -32.00
CA ALA A 35 25.80 -17.45 -30.65
C ALA A 35 25.34 -18.92 -30.49
N LYS A 36 26.03 -19.67 -29.63
CA LYS A 36 25.61 -21.00 -29.21
C LYS A 36 24.42 -20.89 -28.26
N PRO A 37 23.51 -21.89 -28.26
CA PRO A 37 22.29 -21.83 -27.43
C PRO A 37 22.54 -21.72 -25.92
N ASP A 38 23.70 -22.19 -25.43
CA ASP A 38 24.09 -22.18 -24.03
C ASP A 38 24.93 -20.95 -23.62
N LEU A 39 25.09 -19.97 -24.51
CA LEU A 39 25.92 -18.79 -24.22
C LEU A 39 25.48 -18.05 -22.97
N LYS A 40 24.16 -17.79 -22.82
CA LYS A 40 23.60 -17.12 -21.66
C LYS A 40 23.99 -17.82 -20.36
N GLU A 41 23.70 -19.12 -20.27
CA GLU A 41 23.97 -19.94 -19.08
C GLU A 41 25.46 -19.94 -18.70
N ARG A 42 26.34 -19.87 -19.72
CA ARG A 42 27.79 -19.79 -19.52
C ARG A 42 28.19 -18.41 -18.97
N LEU A 43 27.62 -17.34 -19.51
CA LEU A 43 27.95 -15.97 -19.09
C LEU A 43 27.37 -15.64 -17.72
N ASP A 44 26.20 -16.14 -17.37
CA ASP A 44 25.56 -15.91 -16.06
C ASP A 44 26.44 -16.37 -14.88
N ALA A 45 27.33 -17.34 -15.10
CA ALA A 45 28.22 -17.86 -14.07
C ALA A 45 29.57 -17.10 -13.97
N LEU A 46 29.81 -16.12 -14.83
CA LEU A 46 31.10 -15.45 -14.99
C LEU A 46 31.00 -13.95 -14.67
N SER A 47 32.10 -13.38 -14.20
CA SER A 47 32.27 -11.93 -14.17
C SER A 47 32.39 -11.36 -15.59
N LEU A 48 32.15 -10.05 -15.78
CA LEU A 48 32.27 -9.42 -17.09
C LEU A 48 33.62 -9.68 -17.80
N PRO A 49 34.80 -9.55 -17.12
CA PRO A 49 36.09 -9.89 -17.73
C PRO A 49 36.23 -11.38 -18.10
N GLU A 50 35.73 -12.28 -17.24
CA GLU A 50 35.75 -13.71 -17.51
C GLU A 50 34.81 -14.08 -18.68
N GLY A 51 33.66 -13.44 -18.77
CA GLY A 51 32.73 -13.57 -19.89
C GLY A 51 33.33 -13.11 -21.20
N ALA A 52 34.05 -11.98 -21.20
CA ALA A 52 34.77 -11.51 -22.40
C ALA A 52 35.87 -12.48 -22.82
N LEU A 53 36.62 -13.02 -21.86
CA LEU A 53 37.66 -14.01 -22.12
C LEU A 53 37.05 -15.34 -22.63
N TYR A 54 35.92 -15.77 -22.09
CA TYR A 54 35.15 -16.90 -22.58
C TYR A 54 34.75 -16.70 -24.03
N MET A 55 34.11 -15.57 -24.35
CA MET A 55 33.67 -15.25 -25.71
C MET A 55 34.86 -15.21 -26.67
N GLN A 56 35.98 -14.60 -26.28
CA GLN A 56 37.18 -14.52 -27.09
C GLN A 56 37.65 -15.91 -27.50
N LYS A 57 37.76 -16.86 -26.54
CA LYS A 57 38.22 -18.20 -26.76
C LYS A 57 37.22 -19.05 -27.52
N GLU A 58 35.96 -19.02 -27.11
CA GLU A 58 34.93 -19.91 -27.63
C GLU A 58 34.53 -19.59 -29.07
N TYR A 59 34.58 -18.31 -29.44
CA TYR A 59 34.23 -17.84 -30.78
C TYR A 59 35.45 -17.42 -31.60
N PHE A 60 36.65 -17.68 -31.11
CA PHE A 60 37.93 -17.41 -31.81
C PHE A 60 38.04 -15.93 -32.24
N LEU A 61 37.62 -14.99 -31.35
CA LEU A 61 37.67 -13.58 -31.68
C LEU A 61 39.12 -13.09 -31.68
N SER A 62 39.52 -12.42 -32.77
CA SER A 62 40.89 -11.87 -32.93
C SER A 62 41.17 -10.55 -32.22
N VAL A 63 40.16 -10.05 -31.48
CA VAL A 63 40.22 -8.75 -30.72
C VAL A 63 40.53 -9.04 -29.26
N SER A 64 41.00 -8.02 -28.52
CA SER A 64 41.26 -8.12 -27.10
C SER A 64 39.99 -8.20 -26.27
N THR A 65 40.10 -8.71 -25.04
CA THR A 65 38.96 -8.73 -24.08
C THR A 65 38.39 -7.34 -23.80
N ASP A 66 39.23 -6.30 -23.79
CA ASP A 66 38.77 -4.93 -23.59
C ASP A 66 37.90 -4.43 -24.74
N VAL A 67 38.25 -4.76 -25.99
CA VAL A 67 37.41 -4.46 -27.16
C VAL A 67 36.08 -5.22 -27.12
N ILE A 68 36.09 -6.47 -26.61
CA ILE A 68 34.86 -7.24 -26.44
C ILE A 68 33.96 -6.56 -25.39
N LEU A 69 34.51 -6.16 -24.25
CA LEU A 69 33.79 -5.45 -23.21
C LEU A 69 33.21 -4.13 -23.69
N GLU A 70 33.99 -3.34 -24.43
CA GLU A 70 33.52 -2.11 -25.08
C GLU A 70 32.38 -2.38 -26.05
N GLY A 71 32.50 -3.43 -26.86
CA GLY A 71 31.45 -3.83 -27.82
C GLY A 71 30.16 -4.29 -27.14
N VAL A 72 30.26 -5.05 -26.06
CA VAL A 72 29.07 -5.44 -25.26
C VAL A 72 28.44 -4.21 -24.60
N ASN A 73 29.25 -3.30 -24.01
CA ASN A 73 28.75 -2.05 -23.45
C ASN A 73 28.07 -1.17 -24.51
N GLN A 74 28.62 -1.12 -25.72
CA GLN A 74 27.98 -0.38 -26.82
C GLN A 74 26.62 -0.97 -27.20
N VAL A 75 26.47 -2.30 -27.20
CA VAL A 75 25.20 -2.97 -27.44
C VAL A 75 24.18 -2.63 -26.36
N VAL A 76 24.58 -2.64 -25.09
CA VAL A 76 23.72 -2.22 -23.97
C VAL A 76 23.32 -0.76 -24.14
N GLN A 77 24.29 0.12 -24.43
CA GLN A 77 24.03 1.54 -24.64
C GLN A 77 23.05 1.77 -25.78
N ASP A 78 23.24 1.10 -26.93
CA ASP A 78 22.38 1.19 -28.11
C ASP A 78 20.95 0.75 -27.79
N PHE A 79 20.78 -0.27 -26.97
CA PHE A 79 19.47 -0.71 -26.49
C PHE A 79 18.75 0.41 -25.72
N TYR A 80 19.38 1.06 -24.76
CA TYR A 80 18.76 2.18 -24.04
C TYR A 80 18.42 3.36 -24.96
N TYR A 81 19.31 3.68 -25.88
CA TYR A 81 19.08 4.78 -26.84
C TYR A 81 17.98 4.49 -27.84
N LYS A 82 17.79 3.23 -28.25
CA LYS A 82 16.97 2.88 -29.43
C LYS A 82 15.76 2.00 -29.13
N GLU A 83 15.83 1.10 -28.11
CA GLU A 83 14.87 0.01 -27.95
C GLU A 83 14.11 0.02 -26.62
N ALA A 84 14.80 0.25 -25.48
CA ALA A 84 14.23 0.07 -24.15
C ALA A 84 12.82 0.69 -24.00
N ALA A 85 11.80 -0.14 -23.94
CA ALA A 85 10.41 0.26 -23.85
C ALA A 85 9.97 0.44 -22.39
N MET A 86 8.91 1.19 -22.17
CA MET A 86 8.31 1.30 -20.85
C MET A 86 7.55 0.03 -20.48
N LYS A 87 7.54 -0.31 -19.21
CA LYS A 87 6.65 -1.35 -18.68
C LYS A 87 5.18 -0.96 -18.84
N PRO A 88 4.27 -1.95 -18.96
CA PRO A 88 2.83 -1.68 -19.10
C PRO A 88 2.31 -0.75 -18.01
N GLY A 89 1.55 0.26 -18.38
CA GLY A 89 0.95 1.25 -17.48
C GLY A 89 1.91 2.31 -16.92
N ALA A 90 3.24 2.16 -17.06
CA ALA A 90 4.23 3.09 -16.48
C ALA A 90 4.07 4.52 -17.01
N TYR A 91 3.90 4.69 -18.32
CA TYR A 91 3.66 6.00 -18.93
C TYR A 91 2.44 6.70 -18.32
N THR A 92 1.32 5.99 -18.28
CA THR A 92 0.04 6.52 -17.76
C THR A 92 0.17 6.88 -16.26
N LEU A 93 0.85 6.05 -15.48
CA LEU A 93 1.08 6.33 -14.05
C LEU A 93 1.91 7.60 -13.85
N VAL A 94 3.04 7.73 -14.55
CA VAL A 94 3.91 8.91 -14.48
C VAL A 94 3.14 10.20 -14.80
N LYS A 95 2.40 10.22 -15.92
CA LYS A 95 1.58 11.37 -16.32
C LYS A 95 0.53 11.70 -15.27
N ARG A 96 -0.22 10.72 -14.82
CA ARG A 96 -1.26 10.90 -13.79
C ARG A 96 -0.70 11.44 -12.47
N LEU A 97 0.44 10.93 -12.00
CA LEU A 97 1.08 11.44 -10.78
C LEU A 97 1.50 12.90 -10.96
N LYS A 98 2.08 13.23 -12.11
CA LYS A 98 2.48 14.61 -12.46
C LYS A 98 1.29 15.57 -12.49
N GLU A 99 0.21 15.20 -13.15
CA GLU A 99 -1.04 15.96 -13.23
C GLU A 99 -1.67 16.19 -11.85
N ASN A 100 -1.53 15.23 -10.94
CA ASN A 100 -1.96 15.35 -9.56
C ASN A 100 -0.98 16.13 -8.65
N GLY A 101 0.04 16.78 -9.23
CA GLY A 101 0.99 17.62 -8.50
C GLY A 101 2.01 16.86 -7.65
N VAL A 102 2.21 15.56 -7.90
CA VAL A 102 3.24 14.76 -7.26
C VAL A 102 4.60 15.10 -7.89
N LYS A 103 5.59 15.36 -7.06
CA LYS A 103 6.96 15.59 -7.52
C LYS A 103 7.65 14.26 -7.81
N LEU A 104 8.22 14.12 -9.00
CA LEU A 104 8.83 12.86 -9.47
C LEU A 104 10.34 13.01 -9.60
N ILE A 105 11.09 11.98 -9.23
CA ILE A 105 12.55 11.91 -9.39
C ILE A 105 12.95 10.46 -9.67
N ILE A 106 14.04 10.29 -10.40
CA ILE A 106 14.66 8.99 -10.66
C ILE A 106 15.74 8.69 -9.61
N ALA A 107 15.83 7.43 -9.18
CA ALA A 107 16.94 6.89 -8.42
C ALA A 107 17.39 5.56 -9.06
N THR A 108 18.58 5.53 -9.67
CA THR A 108 19.01 4.40 -10.50
C THR A 108 20.47 4.02 -10.31
N GLU A 109 20.79 2.76 -10.60
CA GLU A 109 22.18 2.26 -10.73
C GLU A 109 22.70 2.43 -12.16
N THR A 110 21.83 2.68 -13.14
CA THR A 110 22.18 2.85 -14.55
C THR A 110 22.89 4.17 -14.82
N ASP A 111 23.80 4.16 -15.79
CA ASP A 111 24.49 5.38 -16.26
C ASP A 111 23.48 6.49 -16.60
N ALA A 112 23.79 7.70 -16.14
CA ALA A 112 22.89 8.84 -16.25
C ALA A 112 22.53 9.19 -17.71
N LYS A 113 23.47 9.01 -18.66
CA LYS A 113 23.23 9.35 -20.09
C LYS A 113 22.30 8.32 -20.73
N MET A 114 22.55 7.03 -20.46
CA MET A 114 21.68 5.94 -20.97
C MET A 114 20.26 6.06 -20.41
N ALA A 115 20.16 6.21 -19.09
CA ALA A 115 18.89 6.38 -18.40
C ALA A 115 18.09 7.57 -18.96
N LYS A 116 18.73 8.74 -19.04
CA LYS A 116 18.11 9.95 -19.60
C LYS A 116 17.67 9.77 -21.05
N ALA A 117 18.52 9.18 -21.90
CA ALA A 117 18.21 8.97 -23.30
C ALA A 117 16.97 8.09 -23.48
N ALA A 118 16.85 7.00 -22.72
CA ALA A 118 15.67 6.14 -22.73
C ALA A 118 14.41 6.88 -22.26
N LEU A 119 14.49 7.67 -21.18
CA LEU A 119 13.34 8.44 -20.67
C LEU A 119 12.90 9.56 -21.62
N VAL A 120 13.85 10.23 -22.28
CA VAL A 120 13.56 11.25 -23.33
C VAL A 120 12.85 10.58 -24.50
N ARG A 121 13.38 9.48 -25.02
CA ARG A 121 12.77 8.74 -26.13
C ARG A 121 11.36 8.25 -25.81
N ASN A 122 11.10 7.84 -24.57
CA ASN A 122 9.77 7.43 -24.09
C ASN A 122 8.87 8.61 -23.69
N GLY A 123 9.32 9.88 -23.84
CA GLY A 123 8.50 11.08 -23.65
C GLY A 123 8.09 11.38 -22.20
N ILE A 124 8.89 10.94 -21.22
CA ILE A 124 8.60 11.15 -19.80
C ILE A 124 9.71 11.89 -19.01
N TRP A 125 10.84 12.18 -19.63
CA TRP A 125 11.95 12.84 -18.91
C TRP A 125 11.55 14.17 -18.26
N ASP A 126 10.78 15.00 -18.96
CA ASP A 126 10.37 16.33 -18.50
C ASP A 126 9.32 16.29 -17.36
N ASP A 127 8.78 15.12 -17.05
CA ASP A 127 7.90 14.94 -15.91
C ASP A 127 8.66 14.85 -14.59
N PHE A 128 9.95 14.48 -14.65
CA PHE A 128 10.81 14.31 -13.49
C PHE A 128 11.55 15.60 -13.13
N THR A 129 11.73 15.84 -11.84
CA THR A 129 12.54 16.95 -11.30
C THR A 129 14.05 16.76 -11.60
N GLY A 130 14.42 15.53 -11.94
CA GLY A 130 15.79 15.13 -12.26
C GLY A 130 16.06 13.68 -11.88
N MET A 131 17.32 13.35 -11.71
CA MET A 131 17.80 12.00 -11.40
C MET A 131 18.89 12.07 -10.33
N ILE A 132 19.01 11.02 -9.54
CA ILE A 132 20.14 10.69 -8.67
C ILE A 132 20.62 9.31 -9.08
N THR A 133 21.87 9.19 -9.50
CA THR A 133 22.50 7.88 -9.73
C THR A 133 23.14 7.37 -8.45
N CYS A 134 23.33 6.05 -8.34
CA CYS A 134 24.09 5.46 -7.24
C CYS A 134 25.56 5.94 -7.24
N GLU A 135 26.11 6.25 -8.41
CA GLU A 135 27.44 6.87 -8.56
C GLU A 135 27.47 8.26 -7.91
N GLU A 136 26.53 9.16 -8.26
CA GLU A 136 26.40 10.49 -7.63
C GLU A 136 26.18 10.40 -6.12
N ALA A 137 25.40 9.42 -5.69
CA ALA A 137 25.14 9.20 -4.28
C ALA A 137 26.38 8.65 -3.53
N GLY A 138 27.33 8.06 -4.24
CA GLY A 138 28.46 7.34 -3.67
C GLY A 138 28.03 6.12 -2.83
N ALA A 139 26.91 5.49 -3.20
CA ALA A 139 26.35 4.31 -2.53
C ALA A 139 25.32 3.62 -3.44
N GLY A 140 25.33 2.29 -3.46
CA GLY A 140 24.28 1.50 -4.11
C GLY A 140 22.96 1.50 -3.31
N LYS A 141 21.93 0.89 -3.86
CA LYS A 141 20.58 0.80 -3.25
C LYS A 141 20.48 -0.16 -2.05
N THR A 142 21.56 -0.81 -1.68
CA THR A 142 21.72 -1.49 -0.39
C THR A 142 21.89 -0.52 0.79
N SER A 143 22.08 0.76 0.49
CA SER A 143 22.10 1.88 1.44
C SER A 143 20.91 2.82 1.17
N PRO A 144 20.26 3.38 2.19
CA PRO A 144 19.16 4.32 2.01
C PRO A 144 19.60 5.68 1.44
N LYS A 145 20.88 5.91 1.27
CA LYS A 145 21.46 7.22 0.92
C LYS A 145 20.91 7.77 -0.39
N VAL A 146 20.78 6.94 -1.44
CA VAL A 146 20.25 7.38 -2.74
C VAL A 146 18.78 7.83 -2.62
N PHE A 147 17.97 7.12 -1.85
CA PHE A 147 16.57 7.46 -1.63
C PHE A 147 16.41 8.73 -0.79
N GLU A 148 17.25 8.90 0.25
CA GLU A 148 17.24 10.11 1.07
C GLU A 148 17.68 11.36 0.28
N LEU A 149 18.69 11.25 -0.57
CA LEU A 149 19.10 12.35 -1.45
C LEU A 149 18.00 12.71 -2.46
N ALA A 150 17.37 11.71 -3.07
CA ALA A 150 16.26 11.92 -3.97
C ALA A 150 15.07 12.61 -3.25
N ARG A 151 14.70 12.15 -2.06
CA ARG A 151 13.67 12.78 -1.23
C ARG A 151 13.99 14.23 -0.87
N GLN A 152 15.25 14.50 -0.47
CA GLN A 152 15.69 15.86 -0.15
C GLN A 152 15.57 16.78 -1.37
N LYS A 153 15.93 16.31 -2.55
CA LYS A 153 15.80 17.07 -3.82
C LYS A 153 14.33 17.34 -4.18
N LEU A 154 13.41 16.42 -3.84
CA LEU A 154 11.97 16.64 -3.97
C LEU A 154 11.41 17.62 -2.93
N GLY A 155 12.05 17.77 -1.77
CA GLY A 155 11.57 18.57 -0.65
C GLY A 155 10.26 18.04 -0.05
N THR A 156 10.12 16.71 0.03
CA THR A 156 8.92 16.03 0.55
C THR A 156 9.24 15.30 1.85
N LYS A 157 8.21 15.02 2.66
CA LYS A 157 8.35 14.20 3.87
C LYS A 157 8.49 12.72 3.49
N LYS A 158 9.15 11.95 4.34
CA LYS A 158 9.42 10.53 4.09
C LYS A 158 8.13 9.71 3.90
N GLU A 159 7.19 9.88 4.79
CA GLU A 159 5.90 9.21 4.79
C GLU A 159 4.98 9.59 3.62
N GLU A 160 5.32 10.66 2.90
CA GLU A 160 4.60 11.15 1.70
C GLU A 160 5.37 10.83 0.41
N THR A 161 6.56 10.21 0.52
CA THR A 161 7.45 9.91 -0.61
C THR A 161 7.49 8.42 -0.87
N TRP A 162 6.86 7.99 -1.94
CA TRP A 162 6.80 6.59 -2.34
C TRP A 162 7.99 6.20 -3.20
N ILE A 163 8.51 5.00 -2.96
CA ILE A 163 9.55 4.39 -3.78
C ILE A 163 8.93 3.34 -4.67
N PHE A 164 9.24 3.39 -5.97
CA PHE A 164 8.82 2.44 -6.99
C PHE A 164 10.03 1.59 -7.38
N GLU A 165 9.95 0.28 -7.15
CA GLU A 165 11.08 -0.65 -7.23
C GLU A 165 10.63 -2.08 -7.53
N ASP A 166 11.52 -2.89 -8.14
CA ASP A 166 11.29 -4.31 -8.42
C ASP A 166 12.28 -5.24 -7.70
N SER A 167 13.42 -4.72 -7.26
CA SER A 167 14.52 -5.52 -6.70
C SER A 167 14.42 -5.68 -5.18
N LEU A 168 14.61 -6.93 -4.68
CA LEU A 168 14.45 -7.25 -3.26
C LEU A 168 15.36 -6.40 -2.33
N TYR A 169 16.62 -6.19 -2.70
CA TYR A 169 17.57 -5.47 -1.85
C TYR A 169 17.17 -4.00 -1.69
N ALA A 170 16.73 -3.36 -2.77
CA ALA A 170 16.29 -1.96 -2.75
C ALA A 170 14.96 -1.78 -2.03
N VAL A 171 13.98 -2.67 -2.27
CA VAL A 171 12.71 -2.71 -1.53
C VAL A 171 12.95 -2.86 -0.04
N LYS A 172 13.81 -3.80 0.36
CA LYS A 172 14.17 -4.01 1.77
C LYS A 172 14.79 -2.75 2.38
N THR A 173 15.78 -2.17 1.71
CA THR A 173 16.46 -0.94 2.17
C THR A 173 15.47 0.23 2.31
N ALA A 174 14.59 0.43 1.33
CA ALA A 174 13.59 1.49 1.35
C ALA A 174 12.59 1.32 2.52
N THR A 175 12.10 0.10 2.70
CA THR A 175 11.15 -0.23 3.78
C THR A 175 11.79 -0.08 5.17
N GLU A 176 13.01 -0.59 5.35
CA GLU A 176 13.76 -0.44 6.61
C GLU A 176 14.09 1.02 6.93
N ALA A 177 14.28 1.84 5.90
CA ALA A 177 14.44 3.29 6.03
C ALA A 177 13.13 4.03 6.31
N GLY A 178 11.97 3.37 6.31
CA GLY A 178 10.67 3.93 6.62
C GLY A 178 9.98 4.64 5.46
N PHE A 179 10.35 4.35 4.21
CA PHE A 179 9.63 4.81 3.03
C PHE A 179 8.46 3.87 2.71
N PRO A 180 7.31 4.39 2.26
CA PRO A 180 6.31 3.55 1.62
C PRO A 180 6.80 3.09 0.24
N VAL A 181 6.58 1.80 -0.07
CA VAL A 181 7.09 1.16 -1.27
C VAL A 181 5.95 0.59 -2.11
N CYS A 182 5.96 0.92 -3.40
CA CYS A 182 5.16 0.27 -4.42
C CYS A 182 6.10 -0.57 -5.30
N SER A 183 5.97 -1.87 -5.23
CA SER A 183 6.81 -2.76 -6.04
C SER A 183 6.06 -3.30 -7.23
N ILE A 184 6.81 -3.47 -8.33
CA ILE A 184 6.32 -4.05 -9.57
C ILE A 184 6.97 -5.43 -9.79
N TYR A 185 6.18 -6.34 -10.34
CA TYR A 185 6.68 -7.65 -10.76
C TYR A 185 7.68 -7.50 -11.91
N ASP A 186 8.80 -8.17 -11.78
CA ASP A 186 9.75 -8.41 -12.86
C ASP A 186 10.15 -9.88 -12.92
N THR A 187 10.38 -10.39 -14.12
CA THR A 187 10.78 -11.79 -14.34
C THR A 187 12.12 -12.13 -13.71
N TYR A 188 13.03 -11.16 -13.61
CA TYR A 188 14.34 -11.31 -12.95
C TYR A 188 14.21 -11.42 -11.45
N SER A 189 13.18 -10.82 -10.88
CA SER A 189 12.91 -10.84 -9.44
C SER A 189 11.96 -11.98 -9.03
N VAL A 190 11.54 -12.88 -9.94
CA VAL A 190 10.52 -13.92 -9.68
C VAL A 190 10.84 -14.81 -8.49
N GLY A 191 12.09 -15.19 -8.29
CA GLY A 191 12.53 -16.00 -7.14
C GLY A 191 12.32 -15.30 -5.78
N ASN A 192 12.22 -13.98 -5.79
CA ASN A 192 12.04 -13.14 -4.62
C ASN A 192 10.63 -12.53 -4.52
N ALA A 193 9.74 -12.76 -5.49
CA ALA A 193 8.44 -12.09 -5.60
C ALA A 193 7.61 -12.12 -4.30
N LYS A 194 7.52 -13.29 -3.63
CA LYS A 194 6.81 -13.41 -2.34
C LYS A 194 7.44 -12.57 -1.22
N LYS A 195 8.76 -12.40 -1.20
CA LYS A 195 9.45 -11.59 -0.19
C LYS A 195 9.22 -10.11 -0.48
N ILE A 196 9.33 -9.68 -1.74
CA ILE A 196 9.06 -8.34 -2.20
C ILE A 196 7.62 -7.94 -1.84
N GLN A 197 6.65 -8.78 -2.20
CA GLN A 197 5.23 -8.56 -1.87
C GLN A 197 4.97 -8.35 -0.37
N ARG A 198 5.64 -9.10 0.51
CA ARG A 198 5.49 -8.96 1.97
C ARG A 198 6.09 -7.67 2.52
N LEU A 199 7.12 -7.13 1.89
CA LEU A 199 7.80 -5.92 2.32
C LEU A 199 7.13 -4.65 1.78
N SER A 200 6.44 -4.75 0.66
CA SER A 200 5.85 -3.62 -0.05
C SER A 200 4.48 -3.24 0.51
N ASN A 201 4.17 -1.95 0.52
CA ASN A 201 2.82 -1.46 0.80
C ASN A 201 1.85 -1.76 -0.34
N ILE A 202 2.37 -1.72 -1.59
CA ILE A 202 1.65 -2.07 -2.82
C ILE A 202 2.56 -2.97 -3.64
N TYR A 203 2.01 -4.06 -4.18
CA TYR A 203 2.70 -4.94 -5.11
C TYR A 203 1.78 -5.23 -6.29
N VAL A 204 2.24 -4.92 -7.50
CA VAL A 204 1.46 -5.04 -8.74
C VAL A 204 2.23 -5.84 -9.79
N ARG A 205 1.50 -6.45 -10.73
CA ARG A 205 2.11 -7.11 -11.89
C ARG A 205 2.49 -6.11 -12.98
N ASP A 206 1.63 -5.10 -13.16
CA ASP A 206 1.92 -3.95 -14.00
C ASP A 206 1.27 -2.68 -13.42
N PHE A 207 1.69 -1.53 -13.90
CA PHE A 207 1.22 -0.26 -13.36
C PHE A 207 -0.23 0.10 -13.71
N SER A 208 -0.89 -0.63 -14.61
CA SER A 208 -2.31 -0.44 -14.90
C SER A 208 -3.22 -0.90 -13.74
N GLU A 209 -2.71 -1.76 -12.85
CA GLU A 209 -3.42 -2.17 -11.64
C GLU A 209 -3.51 -1.05 -10.58
N ILE A 210 -2.71 0.03 -10.73
CA ILE A 210 -2.71 1.14 -9.79
C ILE A 210 -3.87 2.09 -10.08
N GLY A 211 -4.90 2.02 -9.25
CA GLY A 211 -6.07 2.91 -9.30
C GLY A 211 -5.79 4.32 -8.75
N GLU A 212 -6.77 5.22 -8.87
CA GLU A 212 -6.68 6.60 -8.37
C GLU A 212 -6.50 6.69 -6.85
N CYS A 213 -7.03 5.73 -6.11
CA CYS A 213 -6.98 5.69 -4.64
C CYS A 213 -5.77 4.95 -4.07
N SER A 214 -4.94 4.31 -4.91
CA SER A 214 -3.87 3.42 -4.45
C SER A 214 -2.82 4.08 -3.54
N PHE A 215 -2.58 5.38 -3.71
CA PHE A 215 -1.63 6.15 -2.89
C PHE A 215 -2.31 7.12 -1.93
N SER A 216 -3.62 7.04 -1.80
CA SER A 216 -4.29 7.75 -0.73
C SER A 216 -3.92 7.06 0.58
N ASN A 217 -3.40 7.82 1.56
CA ASN A 217 -3.44 7.41 2.96
C ASN A 217 -4.91 7.45 3.41
N MET A 218 -5.76 6.68 2.72
CA MET A 218 -7.16 6.59 3.08
C MET A 218 -7.21 5.94 4.45
N LYS A 219 -7.57 6.73 5.46
CA LYS A 219 -7.75 6.21 6.80
C LYS A 219 -8.83 5.14 6.77
N THR A 220 -8.60 4.07 7.49
CA THR A 220 -9.52 2.94 7.59
C THR A 220 -10.27 2.99 8.89
N VAL A 221 -11.58 2.93 8.83
CA VAL A 221 -12.44 2.86 10.01
C VAL A 221 -13.26 1.59 9.97
N LEU A 222 -13.20 0.82 11.05
CA LEU A 222 -14.10 -0.29 11.29
C LEU A 222 -15.37 0.23 11.95
N THR A 223 -16.53 0.07 11.29
CA THR A 223 -17.83 0.25 11.94
C THR A 223 -18.39 -1.08 12.42
N ILE A 224 -18.74 -1.13 13.70
CA ILE A 224 -19.33 -2.29 14.37
C ILE A 224 -20.75 -1.90 14.76
N ALA A 225 -21.75 -2.43 14.07
CA ALA A 225 -23.17 -2.12 14.31
C ALA A 225 -24.11 -3.14 13.68
N GLY A 226 -25.37 -3.02 13.93
CA GLY A 226 -26.42 -3.73 13.20
C GLY A 226 -26.56 -3.26 11.76
N SER A 227 -27.05 -4.11 10.89
CA SER A 227 -27.37 -3.80 9.49
C SER A 227 -28.81 -3.33 9.39
N ASP A 228 -29.05 -2.11 8.93
CA ASP A 228 -30.37 -1.53 8.65
C ASP A 228 -30.75 -1.72 7.19
N SER A 229 -31.76 -2.54 6.91
CA SER A 229 -32.22 -2.81 5.54
C SER A 229 -32.74 -1.58 4.80
N SER A 230 -33.22 -0.54 5.53
CA SER A 230 -33.65 0.73 4.93
C SER A 230 -32.49 1.67 4.59
N GLY A 231 -31.30 1.41 5.14
CA GLY A 231 -30.09 2.18 4.88
C GLY A 231 -30.03 3.55 5.57
N GLY A 232 -30.90 3.83 6.54
CA GLY A 232 -30.98 5.10 7.28
C GLY A 232 -30.17 5.12 8.57
N ALA A 233 -29.80 3.96 9.08
CA ALA A 233 -29.04 3.77 10.32
C ALA A 233 -28.00 2.66 10.17
N GLY A 234 -27.38 2.25 11.29
CA GLY A 234 -26.47 1.12 11.35
C GLY A 234 -25.25 1.26 10.43
N ILE A 235 -24.70 0.11 10.03
CA ILE A 235 -23.52 0.09 9.17
C ILE A 235 -23.74 0.80 7.83
N GLN A 236 -24.94 0.82 7.28
CA GLN A 236 -25.23 1.46 6.00
C GLN A 236 -25.10 2.99 6.09
N ALA A 237 -25.59 3.59 7.16
CA ALA A 237 -25.41 5.02 7.41
C ALA A 237 -23.95 5.37 7.67
N ASP A 238 -23.25 4.54 8.45
CA ASP A 238 -21.85 4.70 8.75
C ASP A 238 -20.98 4.63 7.50
N ILE A 239 -21.18 3.61 6.63
CA ILE A 239 -20.46 3.47 5.36
C ILE A 239 -20.67 4.71 4.48
N LYS A 240 -21.92 5.17 4.31
CA LYS A 240 -22.21 6.39 3.53
C LYS A 240 -21.46 7.60 4.06
N THR A 241 -21.49 7.79 5.37
CA THR A 241 -20.81 8.92 6.04
C THR A 241 -19.29 8.83 5.85
N LEU A 242 -18.69 7.68 6.14
CA LEU A 242 -17.25 7.47 5.99
C LEU A 242 -16.80 7.66 4.53
N THR A 243 -17.59 7.16 3.57
CA THR A 243 -17.30 7.31 2.14
C THR A 243 -17.29 8.77 1.70
N VAL A 244 -18.27 9.58 2.13
CA VAL A 244 -18.32 11.03 1.84
C VAL A 244 -17.10 11.76 2.42
N HIS A 245 -16.62 11.31 3.58
CA HIS A 245 -15.41 11.83 4.22
C HIS A 245 -14.10 11.22 3.65
N LYS A 246 -14.17 10.44 2.56
CA LYS A 246 -13.01 9.78 1.92
C LYS A 246 -12.25 8.87 2.88
N VAL A 247 -12.97 8.15 3.72
CA VAL A 247 -12.46 7.15 4.66
C VAL A 247 -12.85 5.76 4.16
N TYR A 248 -11.93 4.81 4.18
CA TYR A 248 -12.22 3.41 3.84
C TYR A 248 -12.98 2.75 4.98
N ALA A 249 -14.22 2.35 4.72
CA ALA A 249 -15.08 1.72 5.72
C ALA A 249 -14.98 0.20 5.65
N THR A 250 -14.67 -0.43 6.77
CA THR A 250 -14.83 -1.87 6.99
C THR A 250 -15.93 -2.12 8.00
N THR A 251 -16.51 -3.32 8.05
CA THR A 251 -17.71 -3.59 8.84
C THR A 251 -17.59 -4.85 9.69
N GLY A 252 -18.01 -4.74 10.97
CA GLY A 252 -18.34 -5.86 11.84
C GLY A 252 -19.84 -5.86 12.12
N ILE A 253 -20.58 -6.77 11.53
CA ILE A 253 -22.05 -6.80 11.62
C ILE A 253 -22.47 -7.57 12.88
N THR A 254 -23.18 -6.89 13.79
CA THR A 254 -23.65 -7.46 15.06
C THR A 254 -25.01 -8.14 14.93
N ALA A 255 -25.88 -7.60 14.08
CA ALA A 255 -27.20 -8.16 13.79
C ALA A 255 -27.68 -7.73 12.41
N LEU A 256 -28.58 -8.50 11.81
CA LEU A 256 -29.37 -8.09 10.66
C LEU A 256 -30.75 -7.64 11.16
N THR A 257 -31.26 -6.51 10.65
CA THR A 257 -32.63 -6.07 10.96
C THR A 257 -33.50 -6.08 9.72
N ALA A 258 -34.71 -6.51 9.86
CA ALA A 258 -35.81 -6.26 8.91
C ALA A 258 -36.42 -4.91 9.31
N GLN A 259 -35.91 -3.82 8.76
CA GLN A 259 -36.24 -2.46 9.18
C GLN A 259 -36.64 -1.59 7.98
N ASN A 260 -37.52 -0.65 8.23
CA ASN A 260 -37.89 0.40 7.31
C ASN A 260 -38.06 1.74 8.06
N THR A 261 -38.54 2.78 7.39
CA THR A 261 -38.73 4.13 7.99
C THR A 261 -39.81 4.20 9.08
N VAL A 262 -40.65 3.18 9.23
CA VAL A 262 -41.72 3.12 10.21
C VAL A 262 -41.33 2.34 11.47
N GLY A 263 -40.43 1.34 11.34
CA GLY A 263 -39.99 0.54 12.49
C GLY A 263 -39.19 -0.71 12.12
N ILE A 264 -38.94 -1.52 13.13
CA ILE A 264 -38.19 -2.79 13.06
C ILE A 264 -39.17 -3.95 13.18
N ALA A 265 -39.30 -4.75 12.12
CA ALA A 265 -40.13 -5.93 12.06
C ALA A 265 -39.45 -7.21 12.58
N GLY A 266 -38.10 -7.23 12.58
CA GLY A 266 -37.37 -8.39 13.06
C GLY A 266 -35.87 -8.06 13.26
N ILE A 267 -35.22 -8.76 14.20
CA ILE A 267 -33.79 -8.66 14.49
C ILE A 267 -33.26 -10.10 14.50
N MET A 268 -32.17 -10.33 13.76
CA MET A 268 -31.41 -11.57 13.75
C MET A 268 -29.99 -11.28 14.22
N PRO A 269 -29.63 -11.58 15.47
CA PRO A 269 -28.27 -11.44 15.96
C PRO A 269 -27.30 -12.31 15.16
N VAL A 270 -26.14 -11.80 14.83
CA VAL A 270 -25.04 -12.59 14.29
C VAL A 270 -24.44 -13.42 15.42
N PRO A 271 -24.29 -14.75 15.25
CA PRO A 271 -23.67 -15.58 16.26
C PRO A 271 -22.28 -15.07 16.64
N ALA A 272 -21.94 -15.09 17.95
CA ALA A 272 -20.68 -14.54 18.45
C ALA A 272 -19.44 -15.15 17.77
N GLU A 273 -19.44 -16.46 17.53
CA GLU A 273 -18.37 -17.17 16.81
C GLU A 273 -18.16 -16.62 15.38
N PHE A 274 -19.26 -16.29 14.66
CA PHE A 274 -19.14 -15.73 13.33
C PHE A 274 -18.77 -14.27 13.36
N PHE A 275 -19.23 -13.52 14.34
CA PHE A 275 -18.82 -12.14 14.56
C PHE A 275 -17.32 -12.05 14.85
N GLU A 276 -16.76 -12.97 15.65
CA GLU A 276 -15.32 -13.04 15.90
C GLU A 276 -14.51 -13.28 14.63
N LYS A 277 -14.99 -14.16 13.74
CA LYS A 277 -14.37 -14.38 12.41
C LYS A 277 -14.36 -13.12 11.55
N GLN A 278 -15.40 -12.27 11.61
CA GLN A 278 -15.42 -10.98 10.93
C GLN A 278 -14.32 -10.07 11.51
N MET A 279 -14.22 -9.98 12.85
CA MET A 279 -13.21 -9.18 13.53
C MET A 279 -11.80 -9.66 13.17
N GLU A 280 -11.54 -10.96 13.24
CA GLU A 280 -10.25 -11.54 12.89
C GLU A 280 -9.85 -11.22 11.45
N SER A 281 -10.76 -11.40 10.49
CA SER A 281 -10.51 -11.12 9.07
C SER A 281 -10.12 -9.67 8.83
N ILE A 282 -10.74 -8.71 9.53
CA ILE A 282 -10.44 -7.29 9.40
C ILE A 282 -9.10 -6.95 10.08
N PHE A 283 -8.93 -7.37 11.34
CA PHE A 283 -7.76 -6.96 12.12
C PHE A 283 -6.45 -7.60 11.67
N THR A 284 -6.50 -8.77 11.03
CA THR A 284 -5.31 -9.47 10.52
C THR A 284 -4.84 -8.96 9.15
N ASP A 285 -5.71 -8.31 8.39
CA ASP A 285 -5.43 -7.84 7.04
C ASP A 285 -5.42 -6.29 6.96
N ILE A 286 -6.57 -5.65 7.21
CA ILE A 286 -6.77 -4.22 6.94
C ILE A 286 -6.30 -3.33 8.09
N LYS A 287 -6.33 -3.79 9.33
CA LYS A 287 -5.90 -3.10 10.56
C LYS A 287 -6.41 -1.66 10.65
N PRO A 288 -7.62 -1.43 11.19
CA PRO A 288 -8.27 -0.13 11.17
C PRO A 288 -7.51 0.95 11.98
N ASP A 289 -7.49 2.19 11.48
CA ASP A 289 -6.94 3.37 12.19
C ASP A 289 -7.85 3.85 13.31
N ALA A 290 -9.17 3.59 13.19
CA ALA A 290 -10.17 3.93 14.19
C ALA A 290 -11.34 2.94 14.15
N VAL A 291 -12.09 2.88 15.24
CA VAL A 291 -13.30 2.04 15.37
C VAL A 291 -14.49 2.89 15.78
N LYS A 292 -15.61 2.74 15.08
CA LYS A 292 -16.92 3.25 15.51
C LYS A 292 -17.79 2.08 15.96
N ILE A 293 -18.36 2.20 17.12
CA ILE A 293 -19.25 1.19 17.71
C ILE A 293 -20.66 1.77 17.80
N GLY A 294 -21.63 1.05 17.29
CA GLY A 294 -23.05 1.33 17.44
C GLY A 294 -23.76 0.21 18.22
N MET A 295 -24.88 -0.26 17.68
CA MET A 295 -25.67 -1.32 18.32
C MET A 295 -24.87 -2.64 18.43
N ILE A 296 -24.82 -3.21 19.62
CA ILE A 296 -24.24 -4.52 19.93
C ILE A 296 -25.37 -5.44 20.39
N ALA A 297 -25.49 -6.62 19.78
CA ALA A 297 -26.63 -7.49 19.98
C ALA A 297 -26.49 -8.45 21.15
N SER A 298 -25.26 -8.78 21.61
CA SER A 298 -25.04 -9.71 22.72
C SER A 298 -23.84 -9.35 23.60
N LYS A 299 -23.79 -9.89 24.80
CA LYS A 299 -22.67 -9.71 25.74
C LYS A 299 -21.38 -10.32 25.21
N GLU A 300 -21.46 -11.45 24.54
CA GLU A 300 -20.30 -12.14 23.94
C GLU A 300 -19.66 -11.26 22.86
N GLN A 301 -20.46 -10.60 22.02
CA GLN A 301 -19.95 -9.65 21.03
C GLN A 301 -19.25 -8.46 21.71
N ALA A 302 -19.79 -7.94 22.81
CA ALA A 302 -19.18 -6.86 23.57
C ALA A 302 -17.80 -7.25 24.14
N GLU A 303 -17.69 -8.47 24.65
CA GLU A 303 -16.45 -9.03 25.16
C GLU A 303 -15.39 -9.19 24.06
N ILE A 304 -15.78 -9.77 22.91
CA ILE A 304 -14.91 -9.88 21.71
C ILE A 304 -14.40 -8.51 21.27
N ILE A 305 -15.27 -7.50 21.19
CA ILE A 305 -14.86 -6.15 20.81
C ILE A 305 -13.82 -5.61 21.79
N ALA A 306 -14.07 -5.70 23.11
CA ALA A 306 -13.17 -5.20 24.13
C ALA A 306 -11.78 -5.88 24.08
N GLU A 307 -11.76 -7.20 23.81
CA GLU A 307 -10.53 -7.98 23.63
C GLU A 307 -9.75 -7.54 22.39
N TYR A 308 -10.42 -7.37 21.23
CA TYR A 308 -9.75 -6.95 20.00
C TYR A 308 -9.21 -5.53 20.09
N LEU A 309 -9.92 -4.59 20.70
CA LEU A 309 -9.42 -3.24 20.95
C LEU A 309 -8.13 -3.24 21.77
N GLU A 310 -8.04 -4.08 22.79
CA GLU A 310 -6.86 -4.25 23.64
C GLU A 310 -5.73 -4.94 22.89
N LYS A 311 -5.99 -6.12 22.29
CA LYS A 311 -5.02 -6.94 21.55
C LYS A 311 -4.31 -6.14 20.44
N TYR A 312 -5.03 -5.28 19.72
CA TYR A 312 -4.50 -4.49 18.64
C TYR A 312 -4.17 -3.04 19.01
N SER A 313 -4.32 -2.69 20.30
CA SER A 313 -4.00 -1.36 20.87
C SER A 313 -4.66 -0.21 20.10
N ILE A 314 -5.95 -0.34 19.78
CA ILE A 314 -6.71 0.70 19.07
C ILE A 314 -7.00 1.86 20.01
N LYS A 315 -6.54 3.06 19.64
CA LYS A 315 -6.68 4.26 20.49
C LYS A 315 -7.86 5.17 20.09
N ASN A 316 -8.26 5.14 18.83
CA ASN A 316 -9.31 6.01 18.31
C ASN A 316 -10.62 5.22 18.25
N VAL A 317 -11.36 5.18 19.36
CA VAL A 317 -12.63 4.44 19.45
C VAL A 317 -13.75 5.39 19.82
N VAL A 318 -14.79 5.45 18.99
CA VAL A 318 -16.01 6.18 19.25
C VAL A 318 -17.15 5.19 19.46
N ALA A 319 -17.87 5.26 20.56
CA ALA A 319 -19.04 4.43 20.81
C ALA A 319 -20.31 5.28 20.96
N ASP A 320 -21.32 4.90 20.18
CA ASP A 320 -22.68 5.36 20.32
C ASP A 320 -23.45 4.31 21.15
N PRO A 321 -23.83 4.59 22.39
CA PRO A 321 -24.41 3.61 23.29
C PRO A 321 -25.89 3.37 22.98
N VAL A 322 -26.18 2.89 21.75
CA VAL A 322 -27.53 2.64 21.27
C VAL A 322 -28.22 1.57 22.14
N MET A 323 -29.17 1.99 22.96
CA MET A 323 -29.92 1.12 23.87
C MET A 323 -31.37 0.89 23.42
N ILE A 324 -31.96 1.91 22.82
CA ILE A 324 -33.36 1.91 22.41
C ILE A 324 -33.42 2.50 20.98
N SER A 325 -34.21 1.86 20.10
CA SER A 325 -34.44 2.43 18.77
C SER A 325 -35.27 3.72 18.83
N THR A 326 -35.22 4.52 17.76
CA THR A 326 -36.04 5.72 17.61
C THR A 326 -37.56 5.40 17.72
N SER A 327 -37.95 4.16 17.40
CA SER A 327 -39.32 3.66 17.56
C SER A 327 -39.68 3.14 18.95
N GLY A 328 -38.75 3.21 19.92
CA GLY A 328 -38.94 2.77 21.31
C GLY A 328 -38.66 1.27 21.57
N THR A 329 -38.16 0.54 20.58
CA THR A 329 -37.81 -0.87 20.77
C THR A 329 -36.52 -0.98 21.56
N VAL A 330 -36.50 -1.78 22.63
CA VAL A 330 -35.29 -2.11 23.40
C VAL A 330 -34.39 -2.98 22.53
N LEU A 331 -33.19 -2.53 22.27
CA LEU A 331 -32.22 -3.18 21.37
C LEU A 331 -31.14 -3.96 22.09
N VAL A 332 -30.93 -3.70 23.39
CA VAL A 332 -29.84 -4.26 24.18
C VAL A 332 -30.36 -4.77 25.52
N GLU A 333 -30.12 -6.03 25.81
CA GLU A 333 -30.50 -6.68 27.07
C GLU A 333 -29.70 -6.12 28.25
N GLU A 334 -30.24 -6.23 29.47
CA GLU A 334 -29.60 -5.71 30.70
C GLU A 334 -28.24 -6.33 30.99
N THR A 335 -28.08 -7.62 30.73
CA THR A 335 -26.82 -8.34 30.88
C THR A 335 -25.74 -7.81 29.95
N THR A 336 -26.10 -7.50 28.69
CA THR A 336 -25.20 -6.91 27.70
C THR A 336 -24.82 -5.48 28.12
N ARG A 337 -25.78 -4.68 28.58
CA ARG A 337 -25.53 -3.30 29.08
C ARG A 337 -24.50 -3.28 30.18
N LYS A 338 -24.53 -4.23 31.13
CA LYS A 338 -23.56 -4.34 32.20
C LYS A 338 -22.14 -4.57 31.66
N ILE A 339 -21.97 -5.49 30.70
CA ILE A 339 -20.67 -5.76 30.07
C ILE A 339 -20.16 -4.57 29.28
N LEU A 340 -21.03 -3.86 28.55
CA LEU A 340 -20.67 -2.64 27.84
C LEU A 340 -20.07 -1.59 28.81
N TYR A 341 -20.74 -1.36 29.94
CA TYR A 341 -20.32 -0.38 30.94
C TYR A 341 -19.02 -0.79 31.63
N GLU A 342 -18.88 -2.05 32.05
CA GLU A 342 -17.76 -2.52 32.84
C GLU A 342 -16.50 -2.80 32.00
N LYS A 343 -16.64 -3.32 30.78
CA LYS A 343 -15.51 -3.83 29.98
C LYS A 343 -15.21 -3.03 28.72
N LEU A 344 -16.22 -2.46 28.05
CA LEU A 344 -16.04 -1.83 26.76
C LEU A 344 -15.89 -0.32 26.84
N TYR A 345 -16.81 0.38 27.50
CA TYR A 345 -16.77 1.86 27.57
C TYR A 345 -15.52 2.44 28.21
N PRO A 346 -14.87 1.81 29.19
CA PRO A 346 -13.58 2.29 29.70
C PRO A 346 -12.44 2.27 28.66
N LYS A 347 -12.62 1.54 27.54
CA LYS A 347 -11.63 1.43 26.45
C LYS A 347 -11.91 2.36 25.28
N VAL A 348 -13.03 3.12 25.29
CA VAL A 348 -13.37 4.05 24.22
C VAL A 348 -12.81 5.44 24.47
N SER A 349 -12.49 6.15 23.40
CA SER A 349 -11.98 7.53 23.45
C SER A 349 -13.10 8.57 23.58
N LEU A 350 -14.28 8.24 23.08
CA LEU A 350 -15.43 9.13 23.07
C LEU A 350 -16.73 8.32 23.10
N LEU A 351 -17.63 8.67 24.02
CA LEU A 351 -19.03 8.23 24.03
C LEU A 351 -19.92 9.34 23.48
N THR A 352 -20.93 8.99 22.70
CA THR A 352 -21.89 9.93 22.10
C THR A 352 -23.35 9.66 22.49
N PRO A 353 -23.66 9.60 23.80
CA PRO A 353 -25.01 9.29 24.26
C PRO A 353 -25.99 10.43 23.98
N ASN A 354 -27.22 10.10 23.61
CA ASN A 354 -28.33 11.04 23.65
C ASN A 354 -28.76 11.33 25.10
N ILE A 355 -29.72 12.26 25.32
CA ILE A 355 -30.14 12.64 26.68
C ILE A 355 -30.64 11.46 27.50
N PRO A 356 -31.57 10.62 27.02
CA PRO A 356 -32.02 9.43 27.74
C PRO A 356 -30.88 8.45 28.07
N GLU A 357 -29.96 8.23 27.16
CA GLU A 357 -28.79 7.37 27.36
C GLU A 357 -27.82 7.97 28.39
N THR A 358 -27.60 9.29 28.34
CA THR A 358 -26.76 10.00 29.34
C THR A 358 -27.39 9.90 30.73
N GLU A 359 -28.69 10.12 30.86
CA GLU A 359 -29.42 9.95 32.14
C GLU A 359 -29.28 8.53 32.68
N PHE A 360 -29.38 7.54 31.79
CA PHE A 360 -29.22 6.13 32.17
C PHE A 360 -27.78 5.82 32.62
N LEU A 361 -26.79 6.29 31.89
CA LEU A 361 -25.37 6.01 32.17
C LEU A 361 -24.88 6.73 33.44
N SER A 362 -25.29 7.97 33.64
CA SER A 362 -24.85 8.80 34.77
C SER A 362 -25.70 8.63 36.04
N GLY A 363 -26.94 8.13 35.90
CA GLY A 363 -27.93 8.15 36.99
C GLY A 363 -28.47 9.55 37.32
N ILE A 364 -28.12 10.56 36.54
CA ILE A 364 -28.49 11.98 36.76
C ILE A 364 -29.59 12.36 35.77
N LYS A 365 -30.71 12.88 36.28
CA LYS A 365 -31.77 13.38 35.42
C LYS A 365 -31.41 14.76 34.87
N ILE A 366 -31.49 14.94 33.56
CA ILE A 366 -31.10 16.17 32.86
C ILE A 366 -32.31 17.08 32.72
N THR A 367 -32.32 18.19 33.49
CA THR A 367 -33.40 19.18 33.45
C THR A 367 -32.93 20.53 32.96
N ASP A 368 -31.62 20.80 33.02
CA ASP A 368 -31.02 22.07 32.63
C ASP A 368 -29.56 21.88 32.16
N LYS A 369 -28.89 22.99 31.83
CA LYS A 369 -27.50 22.96 31.36
C LYS A 369 -26.54 22.42 32.42
N LYS A 370 -26.77 22.74 33.71
CA LYS A 370 -25.88 22.34 34.80
C LYS A 370 -25.92 20.81 35.01
N THR A 371 -27.12 20.26 35.10
CA THR A 371 -27.32 18.82 35.25
C THR A 371 -26.80 18.05 34.02
N ARG A 372 -26.85 18.63 32.81
CA ARG A 372 -26.26 18.07 31.61
C ARG A 372 -24.73 18.03 31.68
N GLU A 373 -24.09 19.13 32.13
CA GLU A 373 -22.64 19.19 32.31
C GLU A 373 -22.13 18.24 33.42
N GLU A 374 -22.96 18.03 34.45
CA GLU A 374 -22.66 17.09 35.54
C GLU A 374 -22.77 15.64 35.05
N ALA A 375 -23.81 15.32 34.31
CA ALA A 375 -24.03 13.98 33.74
C ALA A 375 -23.00 13.59 32.65
N ALA A 376 -22.32 14.57 32.04
CA ALA A 376 -21.30 14.36 31.01
C ALA A 376 -19.88 14.14 31.56
N LYS A 377 -19.69 14.30 32.88
CA LYS A 377 -18.41 14.06 33.58
C LYS A 377 -18.27 12.60 34.02
#